data_962f270f618105b3dee44ae8506440dc
#
_entry.id   962f270f618105b3dee44ae8506440dc
#
_cell.length_a   1.000
_cell.length_b   1.000
_cell.length_c   1.000
_cell.angle_alpha   90.00
_cell.angle_beta   90.00
_cell.angle_gamma   90.00
#
_symmetry.space_group_name_H-M   'P 1'
#
loop_
_entity.id
_entity.type
_entity.pdbx_description
1 polymer ?
#
loop_
_entity_poly.entity_id
_entity_poly.type
_entity_poly.pdbx_seq_one_letter_code
_entity_poly.pdbx_strand_id
1 'polypeptide(L)' 'MKQIDELIDKIVPQVLHKIYRIVDYEMEYSDIDFEPDGSECVKDYQDAHDYIMTLVINKLLNNSQ' A
#
# COMPACT_ATOMS: atom_id res chain seq x y z
N MET A 1 7.06 6.61 25.98
CA MET A 1 7.96 7.75 26.20
C MET A 1 7.81 8.72 25.05
N LYS A 2 7.74 9.99 25.41
CA LYS A 2 7.39 11.02 24.44
C LYS A 2 8.37 11.11 23.25
N GLN A 3 9.66 11.02 23.54
CA GLN A 3 10.66 11.12 22.49
C GLN A 3 10.58 9.95 21.52
N ILE A 4 10.30 8.76 22.03
CA ILE A 4 10.15 7.58 21.18
C ILE A 4 8.89 7.71 20.33
N ASP A 5 7.80 8.20 20.93
CA ASP A 5 6.55 8.38 20.21
C ASP A 5 6.72 9.37 19.06
N GLU A 6 7.46 10.44 19.28
CA GLU A 6 7.73 11.42 18.23
C GLU A 6 8.56 10.82 17.11
N LEU A 7 9.52 9.96 17.45
CA LEU A 7 10.33 9.28 16.45
C LEU A 7 9.47 8.35 15.61
N ILE A 8 8.60 7.58 16.26
CA ILE A 8 7.68 6.69 15.55
C ILE A 8 6.78 7.48 14.62
N ASP A 9 6.28 8.62 15.06
CA ASP A 9 5.42 9.47 14.23
C ASP A 9 6.13 9.97 12.98
N LYS A 10 7.44 10.10 13.03
CA LYS A 10 8.22 10.47 11.85
C LYS A 10 8.48 9.28 10.93
N ILE A 11 8.61 8.10 11.50
CA ILE A 11 8.93 6.89 10.74
C ILE A 11 7.71 6.36 9.99
N VAL A 12 6.55 6.35 10.63
CA VAL A 12 5.35 5.73 10.08
C VAL A 12 5.01 6.23 8.68
N PRO A 13 4.94 7.54 8.42
CA PRO A 13 4.61 8.00 7.08
C PRO A 13 5.65 7.60 6.04
N GLN A 14 6.90 7.50 6.42
CA GLN A 14 7.95 7.08 5.50
C GLN A 14 7.81 5.61 5.13
N VAL A 15 7.47 4.78 6.11
CA VAL A 15 7.23 3.36 5.85
C VAL A 15 6.01 3.19 4.97
N LEU A 16 4.94 3.90 5.25
CA LEU A 16 3.73 3.82 4.42
C LEU A 16 4.02 4.24 2.99
N HIS A 17 4.82 5.28 2.80
CA HIS A 17 5.19 5.72 1.46
C HIS A 17 5.99 4.65 0.72
N LYS A 18 6.89 3.98 1.41
CA LYS A 18 7.65 2.88 0.81
C LYS A 18 6.74 1.73 0.41
N ILE A 19 5.81 1.36 1.28
CA ILE A 19 4.86 0.30 0.97
C ILE A 19 4.02 0.70 -0.26
N TYR A 20 3.58 1.95 -0.31
CA TYR A 20 2.81 2.46 -1.43
C TYR A 20 3.57 2.25 -2.75
N ARG A 21 4.84 2.62 -2.76
CA ARG A 21 5.65 2.52 -3.97
C ARG A 21 5.91 1.08 -4.37
N ILE A 22 6.12 0.20 -3.40
CA ILE A 22 6.33 -1.21 -3.67
C ILE A 22 5.07 -1.83 -4.27
N VAL A 23 3.91 -1.53 -3.70
CA VAL A 23 2.64 -2.03 -4.21
C VAL A 23 2.41 -1.55 -5.64
N ASP A 24 2.64 -0.27 -5.89
CA ASP A 24 2.48 0.29 -7.22
C ASP A 24 3.39 -0.40 -8.23
N TYR A 25 4.64 -0.61 -7.87
CA TYR A 25 5.60 -1.28 -8.74
C TYR A 25 5.15 -2.70 -9.06
N GLU A 26 4.77 -3.46 -8.04
CA GLU A 26 4.39 -4.86 -8.24
C GLU A 26 3.09 -4.98 -9.03
N MET A 27 2.15 -4.07 -8.84
CA MET A 27 0.92 -4.06 -9.62
C MET A 27 1.21 -3.80 -11.08
N GLU A 28 2.11 -2.85 -11.35
CA GLU A 28 2.44 -2.47 -12.72
C GLU A 28 3.07 -3.61 -13.50
N TYR A 29 3.88 -4.43 -12.84
CA TYR A 29 4.58 -5.53 -13.48
C TYR A 29 3.92 -6.89 -13.27
N SER A 30 2.72 -6.91 -12.68
CA SER A 30 2.00 -8.16 -12.49
C SER A 30 1.25 -8.52 -13.78
N ASP A 31 0.85 -9.79 -13.85
CA ASP A 31 0.01 -10.25 -14.95
C ASP A 31 -1.48 -10.02 -14.70
N ILE A 32 -1.81 -9.44 -13.57
CA ILE A 32 -3.19 -9.18 -13.21
C ILE A 32 -3.69 -7.95 -13.94
N ASP A 33 -4.89 -8.03 -14.49
CA ASP A 33 -5.51 -6.91 -15.18
C ASP A 33 -6.33 -6.10 -14.17
N PHE A 34 -5.85 -4.91 -13.86
CA PHE A 34 -6.55 -4.01 -12.94
C PHE A 34 -7.38 -2.97 -13.66
N GLU A 35 -7.28 -2.92 -14.99
CA GLU A 35 -8.02 -1.92 -15.74
C GLU A 35 -9.43 -2.39 -16.02
N PRO A 36 -10.42 -1.52 -15.84
CA PRO A 36 -11.78 -1.86 -16.15
C PRO A 36 -12.00 -1.87 -17.67
N ASP A 37 -13.08 -2.44 -18.07
CA ASP A 37 -13.45 -2.45 -19.48
C ASP A 37 -13.93 -1.10 -19.96
N GLY A 38 -13.88 -0.10 -19.16
CA GLY A 38 -14.47 1.16 -19.51
C GLY A 38 -13.55 2.33 -19.22
N SER A 39 -14.15 3.42 -18.91
CA SER A 39 -13.51 4.71 -18.95
C SER A 39 -12.93 5.17 -17.61
N GLU A 40 -12.94 4.35 -16.58
CA GLU A 40 -12.47 4.77 -15.26
C GLU A 40 -11.28 3.97 -14.77
N CYS A 41 -10.37 3.63 -15.68
CA CYS A 41 -9.25 2.77 -15.33
C CYS A 41 -8.35 3.38 -14.26
N VAL A 42 -8.16 4.68 -14.26
CA VAL A 42 -7.31 5.31 -13.25
C VAL A 42 -7.93 5.17 -11.86
N LYS A 43 -9.23 5.40 -11.79
CA LYS A 43 -9.93 5.29 -10.51
C LYS A 43 -9.93 3.85 -10.00
N ASP A 44 -10.19 2.91 -10.90
CA ASP A 44 -10.22 1.51 -10.50
C ASP A 44 -8.83 1.01 -10.11
N TYR A 45 -7.80 1.48 -10.81
CA TYR A 45 -6.43 1.14 -10.44
C TYR A 45 -6.11 1.69 -9.05
N GLN A 46 -6.50 2.92 -8.78
CA GLN A 46 -6.26 3.53 -7.48
C GLN A 46 -6.98 2.77 -6.37
N ASP A 47 -8.21 2.39 -6.61
CA ASP A 47 -8.98 1.62 -5.63
C ASP A 47 -8.34 0.25 -5.38
N ALA A 48 -7.87 -0.40 -6.43
CA ALA A 48 -7.17 -1.69 -6.29
C ALA A 48 -5.88 -1.51 -5.51
N HIS A 49 -5.16 -0.45 -5.76
CA HIS A 49 -3.92 -0.15 -5.05
C HIS A 49 -4.19 0.01 -3.55
N ASP A 50 -5.21 0.78 -3.21
CA ASP A 50 -5.55 1.00 -1.80
C ASP A 50 -5.98 -0.30 -1.12
N TYR A 51 -6.75 -1.11 -1.81
CA TYR A 51 -7.18 -2.39 -1.28
C TYR A 51 -6.00 -3.33 -1.04
N ILE A 52 -5.11 -3.43 -2.01
CA ILE A 52 -3.93 -4.28 -1.90
C ILE A 52 -3.02 -3.78 -0.78
N MET A 53 -2.84 -2.48 -0.65
CA MET A 53 -2.07 -1.91 0.43
C MET A 53 -2.61 -2.34 1.79
N THR A 54 -3.93 -2.28 1.95
CA THR A 54 -4.58 -2.70 3.18
C THR A 54 -4.31 -4.16 3.48
N LEU A 55 -4.41 -5.01 2.46
CA LEU A 55 -4.15 -6.44 2.64
C LEU A 55 -2.69 -6.71 2.99
N VAL A 56 -1.77 -6.00 2.37
CA VAL A 56 -0.35 -6.14 2.67
C VAL A 56 -0.07 -5.79 4.11
N ILE A 57 -0.59 -4.66 4.56
CA ILE A 57 -0.39 -4.21 5.94
C ILE A 57 -0.97 -5.22 6.92
N ASN A 58 -2.17 -5.71 6.65
CA ASN A 58 -2.81 -6.71 7.51
C ASN A 58 -1.98 -7.99 7.59
N LYS A 59 -1.44 -8.42 6.47
CA LYS A 59 -0.64 -9.63 6.44
C LYS A 59 0.67 -9.46 7.21
N LEU A 60 1.29 -8.30 7.12
CA LEU A 60 2.49 -8.02 7.88
C LEU A 60 2.21 -8.06 9.38
N LEU A 61 1.10 -7.48 9.80
CA LEU A 61 0.72 -7.50 11.21
C LEU A 61 0.45 -8.93 11.69
N ASN A 62 -0.21 -9.73 10.88
CA ASN A 62 -0.51 -11.10 11.25
C ASN A 62 0.74 -11.96 11.32
N ASN A 63 1.71 -11.71 10.45
CA ASN A 63 2.94 -12.48 10.43
C ASN A 63 3.85 -12.16 11.60
N SER A 64 3.63 -11.04 12.27
CA SER A 64 4.47 -10.66 13.39
C SER A 64 4.03 -11.30 14.71
N GLN A 65 3.01 -12.14 14.68
CA GLN A 65 2.53 -12.83 15.88
C GLN A 65 3.16 -14.21 16.01
#